data_b804ad63e20b73c6db4d3285bef573a6
#
_entry.id   b804ad63e20b73c6db4d3285bef573a6
#
_cell.length_a   1.000
_cell.length_b   1.000
_cell.length_c   1.000
_cell.angle_alpha   90.00
_cell.angle_beta   90.00
_cell.angle_gamma   90.00
#
_symmetry.space_group_name_H-M   'P 1'
#
loop_
_entity.id
_entity.type
_entity.pdbx_description
1 polymer ?
#
loop_
_entity_poly.entity_id
_entity_poly.type
_entity_poly.pdbx_seq_one_letter_code
_entity_poly.pdbx_strand_id
1 'polypeptide(L)'
;MWLFTNINGLFGALNSTTPQPLAERMIVALSQGKFLALLSLIFGVGLVLQLDSARRRNQRWPGAYIRRMLLLLLDGAINFLLIAEFDVLMGYAITGLIVSYLVLTRPRTQRIVIITLGTIHVALLSLIAWAAEFYSGGTGDIPTSAHVNTPYAHGSFLDLVLFRLNNAALFRSESILIAALTIAMFLLGVRLYEAGVFNPEATSLRKKLLLIGAVALPIDLALGIAGNTGLVLLERYVVAPFTAMGLLALIIEACQRLGTTNLTGRLLQNVGRTALSCYLLQNLLGGILFYGWGFGLVNHVQSWRIPATMLGYIVIAAAVVMFANLWLRRFSTGPVEWLWKKMAQL
;
A
#
# COMPACT_ATOMS: atom_id res chain seq x y z
N MET A 1 9.97 -2.23 -5.37
CA MET A 1 11.33 -2.51 -5.87
C MET A 1 11.90 -3.79 -5.31
N TRP A 2 11.91 -4.01 -4.01
CA TRP A 2 12.46 -5.22 -3.40
C TRP A 2 11.88 -6.54 -3.97
N LEU A 3 10.58 -6.59 -4.26
CA LEU A 3 9.95 -7.74 -4.91
C LEU A 3 10.40 -7.93 -6.36
N PHE A 4 10.52 -6.86 -7.14
CA PHE A 4 10.96 -6.93 -8.52
C PHE A 4 12.43 -7.39 -8.67
N THR A 5 13.29 -7.10 -7.69
CA THR A 5 14.69 -7.54 -7.68
C THR A 5 14.89 -8.94 -7.11
N ASN A 6 13.83 -9.60 -6.62
CA ASN A 6 13.90 -10.96 -6.13
C ASN A 6 13.57 -11.95 -7.26
N ILE A 7 14.49 -12.87 -7.55
CA ILE A 7 14.35 -13.88 -8.62
C ILE A 7 13.12 -14.79 -8.44
N ASN A 8 12.72 -14.98 -7.18
CA ASN A 8 11.53 -15.76 -6.82
C ASN A 8 10.34 -14.88 -6.40
N GLY A 9 10.43 -13.55 -6.61
CA GLY A 9 9.37 -12.61 -6.26
C GLY A 9 8.91 -12.76 -4.81
N LEU A 10 7.59 -12.81 -4.59
CA LEU A 10 6.99 -13.01 -3.27
C LEU A 10 7.36 -14.37 -2.65
N PHE A 11 7.47 -15.43 -3.45
CA PHE A 11 7.77 -16.77 -2.96
C PHE A 11 9.19 -16.87 -2.38
N GLY A 12 10.15 -16.13 -2.92
CA GLY A 12 11.51 -16.07 -2.35
C GLY A 12 11.55 -15.35 -1.00
N ALA A 13 10.62 -14.43 -0.76
CA ALA A 13 10.49 -13.75 0.53
C ALA A 13 9.90 -14.68 1.62
N LEU A 14 8.99 -15.56 1.23
CA LEU A 14 8.30 -16.49 2.15
C LEU A 14 9.14 -17.75 2.45
N ASN A 15 10.00 -18.18 1.51
CA ASN A 15 10.70 -19.46 1.58
C ASN A 15 12.23 -19.34 1.82
N SER A 16 12.74 -18.14 2.19
CA SER A 16 14.16 -17.99 2.47
C SER A 16 14.56 -18.68 3.78
N THR A 17 15.18 -19.83 3.70
CA THR A 17 15.78 -20.56 4.84
C THR A 17 17.08 -19.92 5.33
N THR A 18 17.68 -19.03 4.52
CA THR A 18 18.90 -18.29 4.93
C THR A 18 18.53 -16.98 5.61
N PRO A 19 19.15 -16.66 6.76
CA PRO A 19 18.94 -15.37 7.41
C PRO A 19 19.26 -14.20 6.45
N GLN A 20 18.29 -13.33 6.22
CA GLN A 20 18.51 -12.17 5.37
C GLN A 20 19.57 -11.25 5.99
N PRO A 21 20.47 -10.64 5.20
CA PRO A 21 21.42 -9.64 5.69
C PRO A 21 20.73 -8.52 6.47
N LEU A 22 21.39 -8.01 7.51
CA LEU A 22 20.82 -6.92 8.34
C LEU A 22 20.35 -5.73 7.50
N ALA A 23 21.15 -5.34 6.49
CA ALA A 23 20.80 -4.23 5.60
C ALA A 23 19.50 -4.48 4.83
N GLU A 24 19.24 -5.72 4.41
CA GLU A 24 18.00 -6.08 3.74
C GLU A 24 16.80 -6.01 4.69
N ARG A 25 16.93 -6.54 5.91
CA ARG A 25 15.87 -6.42 6.95
C ARG A 25 15.56 -4.97 7.27
N MET A 26 16.58 -4.11 7.37
CA MET A 26 16.38 -2.68 7.60
C MET A 26 15.61 -2.00 6.46
N ILE A 27 15.95 -2.27 5.20
CA ILE A 27 15.24 -1.70 4.04
C ILE A 27 13.79 -2.17 4.01
N VAL A 28 13.56 -3.46 4.24
CA VAL A 28 12.22 -4.04 4.27
C VAL A 28 11.43 -3.45 5.43
N ALA A 29 11.97 -3.42 6.64
CA ALA A 29 11.33 -2.82 7.81
C ALA A 29 11.00 -1.33 7.63
N LEU A 30 11.83 -0.56 6.92
CA LEU A 30 11.54 0.85 6.63
C LEU A 30 10.42 1.05 5.61
N SER A 31 10.20 0.09 4.72
CA SER A 31 9.33 0.26 3.55
C SER A 31 7.98 -0.45 3.65
N GLN A 32 7.87 -1.54 4.40
CA GLN A 32 6.63 -2.34 4.41
C GLN A 32 5.62 -1.88 5.49
N GLY A 33 4.34 -2.22 5.29
CA GLY A 33 3.26 -1.99 6.24
C GLY A 33 2.81 -0.53 6.37
N LYS A 34 3.73 0.36 6.71
CA LYS A 34 3.47 1.79 7.01
C LYS A 34 2.75 2.54 5.90
N PHE A 35 3.24 2.36 4.66
CA PHE A 35 2.66 3.05 3.50
C PHE A 35 1.30 2.47 3.10
N LEU A 36 1.07 1.17 3.30
CA LEU A 36 -0.23 0.54 3.10
C LEU A 36 -1.27 1.12 4.07
N ALA A 37 -0.93 1.22 5.36
CA ALA A 37 -1.79 1.81 6.36
C ALA A 37 -2.00 3.33 6.14
N LEU A 38 -0.94 4.07 5.78
CA LEU A 38 -1.04 5.48 5.44
C LEU A 38 -1.96 5.71 4.23
N LEU A 39 -1.82 4.90 3.19
CA LEU A 39 -2.68 4.95 2.02
C LEU A 39 -4.14 4.67 2.40
N SER A 40 -4.39 3.70 3.27
CA SER A 40 -5.75 3.39 3.78
C SER A 40 -6.36 4.59 4.50
N LEU A 41 -5.61 5.30 5.35
CA LEU A 41 -6.06 6.54 6.01
C LEU A 41 -6.43 7.62 4.98
N ILE A 42 -5.58 7.84 3.97
CA ILE A 42 -5.78 8.85 2.94
C ILE A 42 -7.00 8.51 2.06
N PHE A 43 -7.22 7.23 1.76
CA PHE A 43 -8.44 6.80 1.05
C PHE A 43 -9.70 7.13 1.86
N GLY A 44 -9.68 6.95 3.19
CA GLY A 44 -10.76 7.36 4.08
C GLY A 44 -11.01 8.87 4.04
N VAL A 45 -9.95 9.67 4.05
CA VAL A 45 -10.04 11.13 3.86
C VAL A 45 -10.63 11.46 2.49
N GLY A 46 -10.16 10.81 1.42
CA GLY A 46 -10.69 11.01 0.07
C GLY A 46 -12.16 10.65 -0.06
N LEU A 47 -12.62 9.62 0.67
CA LEU A 47 -14.04 9.23 0.70
C LEU A 47 -14.91 10.33 1.31
N VAL A 48 -14.54 10.87 2.47
CA VAL A 48 -15.34 11.91 3.12
C VAL A 48 -15.35 13.21 2.32
N LEU A 49 -14.24 13.58 1.67
CA LEU A 49 -14.19 14.71 0.74
C LEU A 49 -15.19 14.55 -0.42
N GLN A 50 -15.33 13.33 -0.94
CA GLN A 50 -16.29 13.02 -2.01
C GLN A 50 -17.73 13.03 -1.49
N LEU A 51 -17.98 12.53 -0.27
CA LEU A 51 -19.28 12.63 0.40
C LEU A 51 -19.69 14.10 0.59
N ASP A 52 -18.80 14.95 1.08
CA ASP A 52 -19.07 16.37 1.28
C ASP A 52 -19.31 17.09 -0.06
N SER A 53 -18.58 16.71 -1.10
CA SER A 53 -18.83 17.24 -2.45
C SER A 53 -20.20 16.82 -2.98
N ALA A 54 -20.61 15.57 -2.78
CA ALA A 54 -21.93 15.07 -3.19
C ALA A 54 -23.05 15.80 -2.44
N ARG A 55 -22.89 15.99 -1.12
CA ARG A 55 -23.83 16.76 -0.27
C ARG A 55 -24.00 18.20 -0.76
N ARG A 56 -22.88 18.90 -1.05
CA ARG A 56 -22.92 20.29 -1.56
C ARG A 56 -23.61 20.41 -2.92
N ARG A 57 -23.57 19.34 -3.73
CA ARG A 57 -24.22 19.30 -5.05
C ARG A 57 -25.62 18.67 -5.02
N ASN A 58 -26.16 18.37 -3.85
CA ASN A 58 -27.43 17.66 -3.68
C ASN A 58 -27.51 16.34 -4.48
N GLN A 59 -26.37 15.65 -4.61
CA GLN A 59 -26.29 14.37 -5.30
C GLN A 59 -26.55 13.22 -4.33
N ARG A 60 -27.16 12.13 -4.84
CA ARG A 60 -27.37 10.92 -4.05
C ARG A 60 -26.03 10.25 -3.73
N TRP A 61 -25.85 9.89 -2.45
CA TRP A 61 -24.71 9.12 -1.98
C TRP A 61 -25.12 7.65 -1.72
N PRO A 62 -24.28 6.66 -2.07
CA PRO A 62 -22.93 6.75 -2.65
C PRO A 62 -22.89 6.90 -4.18
N GLY A 63 -23.96 6.90 -4.90
CA GLY A 63 -24.13 7.27 -6.30
C GLY A 63 -22.90 7.12 -7.22
N ALA A 64 -22.31 8.25 -7.60
CA ALA A 64 -21.12 8.28 -8.44
C ALA A 64 -19.88 7.63 -7.78
N TYR A 65 -19.83 7.55 -6.45
CA TYR A 65 -18.72 6.91 -5.74
C TYR A 65 -18.63 5.41 -6.04
N ILE A 66 -19.76 4.71 -6.14
CA ILE A 66 -19.78 3.27 -6.51
C ILE A 66 -19.11 3.07 -7.87
N ARG A 67 -19.44 3.90 -8.86
CA ARG A 67 -18.83 3.80 -10.20
C ARG A 67 -17.30 3.99 -10.14
N ARG A 68 -16.82 4.91 -9.31
CA ARG A 68 -15.37 5.12 -9.09
C ARG A 68 -14.73 3.89 -8.46
N MET A 69 -15.37 3.26 -7.48
CA MET A 69 -14.84 2.04 -6.86
C MET A 69 -14.86 0.85 -7.81
N LEU A 70 -15.87 0.72 -8.69
CA LEU A 70 -15.90 -0.29 -9.72
C LEU A 70 -14.78 -0.08 -10.76
N LEU A 71 -14.51 1.15 -11.16
CA LEU A 71 -13.38 1.47 -12.03
C LEU A 71 -12.05 1.16 -11.32
N LEU A 72 -11.90 1.48 -10.04
CA LEU A 72 -10.72 1.14 -9.25
C LEU A 72 -10.53 -0.38 -9.14
N LEU A 73 -11.63 -1.12 -8.99
CA LEU A 73 -11.59 -2.58 -8.97
C LEU A 73 -11.13 -3.14 -10.32
N LEU A 74 -11.63 -2.58 -11.42
CA LEU A 74 -11.23 -2.96 -12.78
C LEU A 74 -9.74 -2.65 -13.02
N ASP A 75 -9.28 -1.46 -12.65
CA ASP A 75 -7.87 -1.08 -12.78
C ASP A 75 -6.97 -1.99 -11.95
N GLY A 76 -7.39 -2.32 -10.71
CA GLY A 76 -6.67 -3.26 -9.87
C GLY A 76 -6.63 -4.65 -10.48
N ALA A 77 -7.74 -5.13 -11.10
CA ALA A 77 -7.75 -6.40 -11.80
C ALA A 77 -6.83 -6.41 -13.03
N ILE A 78 -6.83 -5.35 -13.81
CA ILE A 78 -5.92 -5.18 -14.96
C ILE A 78 -4.46 -5.12 -14.47
N ASN A 79 -4.18 -4.32 -13.45
CA ASN A 79 -2.83 -4.22 -12.86
C ASN A 79 -2.36 -5.58 -12.33
N PHE A 80 -3.21 -6.30 -11.61
CA PHE A 80 -2.90 -7.64 -11.11
C PHE A 80 -2.57 -8.63 -12.22
N LEU A 81 -3.40 -8.69 -13.24
CA LEU A 81 -3.22 -9.66 -14.32
C LEU A 81 -2.02 -9.33 -15.19
N LEU A 82 -1.89 -8.06 -15.61
CA LEU A 82 -0.95 -7.67 -16.65
C LEU A 82 0.36 -7.11 -16.12
N ILE A 83 0.38 -6.49 -14.91
CA ILE A 83 1.53 -5.70 -14.48
C ILE A 83 2.19 -6.29 -13.23
N ALA A 84 1.46 -6.38 -12.10
CA ALA A 84 2.06 -6.76 -10.81
C ALA A 84 1.07 -7.51 -9.91
N GLU A 85 1.51 -8.63 -9.36
CA GLU A 85 0.72 -9.52 -8.49
C GLU A 85 0.34 -8.91 -7.14
N PHE A 86 1.08 -7.92 -6.64
CA PHE A 86 0.86 -7.29 -5.32
C PHE A 86 0.00 -6.04 -5.42
N ASP A 87 -1.06 -6.10 -6.21
CA ASP A 87 -2.01 -5.00 -6.32
C ASP A 87 -2.85 -4.82 -5.05
N VAL A 88 -2.94 -3.58 -4.59
CA VAL A 88 -3.75 -3.19 -3.43
C VAL A 88 -5.08 -2.52 -3.83
N LEU A 89 -5.22 -2.11 -5.10
CA LEU A 89 -6.38 -1.34 -5.57
C LEU A 89 -7.67 -2.12 -5.47
N MET A 90 -7.65 -3.43 -5.78
CA MET A 90 -8.83 -4.29 -5.67
C MET A 90 -9.35 -4.33 -4.23
N GLY A 91 -8.46 -4.56 -3.26
CA GLY A 91 -8.81 -4.55 -1.83
C GLY A 91 -9.38 -3.21 -1.38
N TYR A 92 -8.78 -2.11 -1.82
CA TYR A 92 -9.23 -0.76 -1.49
C TYR A 92 -10.55 -0.38 -2.16
N ALA A 93 -10.81 -0.87 -3.37
CA ALA A 93 -12.08 -0.69 -4.04
C ALA A 93 -13.23 -1.34 -3.25
N ILE A 94 -13.04 -2.59 -2.84
CA ILE A 94 -14.02 -3.33 -2.02
C ILE A 94 -14.20 -2.66 -0.65
N THR A 95 -13.10 -2.30 0.02
CA THR A 95 -13.14 -1.57 1.29
C THR A 95 -13.88 -0.24 1.15
N GLY A 96 -13.60 0.52 0.08
CA GLY A 96 -14.26 1.78 -0.22
C GLY A 96 -15.77 1.63 -0.41
N LEU A 97 -16.21 0.57 -1.10
CA LEU A 97 -17.64 0.25 -1.23
C LEU A 97 -18.29 0.02 0.14
N ILE A 98 -17.70 -0.79 1.00
CA ILE A 98 -18.20 -1.08 2.34
C ILE A 98 -18.25 0.19 3.18
N VAL A 99 -17.14 0.93 3.24
CA VAL A 99 -17.04 2.14 4.06
C VAL A 99 -17.95 3.27 3.54
N SER A 100 -18.28 3.30 2.26
CA SER A 100 -19.21 4.29 1.71
C SER A 100 -20.60 4.25 2.34
N TYR A 101 -21.01 3.10 2.86
CA TYR A 101 -22.24 2.94 3.63
C TYR A 101 -22.00 3.16 5.14
N LEU A 102 -20.87 2.67 5.67
CA LEU A 102 -20.53 2.82 7.08
C LEU A 102 -20.36 4.28 7.49
N VAL A 103 -19.86 5.15 6.60
CA VAL A 103 -19.70 6.60 6.86
C VAL A 103 -21.02 7.31 7.11
N LEU A 104 -22.16 6.76 6.68
CA LEU A 104 -23.51 7.30 6.93
C LEU A 104 -24.02 6.95 8.34
N THR A 105 -23.38 6.05 9.04
CA THR A 105 -23.78 5.65 10.39
C THR A 105 -23.38 6.67 11.44
N ARG A 106 -23.94 6.52 12.64
CA ARG A 106 -23.61 7.42 13.76
C ARG A 106 -22.11 7.35 14.13
N PRO A 107 -21.50 8.45 14.59
CA PRO A 107 -20.10 8.47 15.01
C PRO A 107 -19.75 7.41 16.08
N ARG A 108 -20.69 7.07 16.96
CA ARG A 108 -20.51 5.98 17.96
C ARG A 108 -20.38 4.63 17.27
N THR A 109 -21.24 4.34 16.31
CA THR A 109 -21.19 3.10 15.52
C THR A 109 -19.88 2.97 14.78
N GLN A 110 -19.41 4.04 14.13
CA GLN A 110 -18.12 4.04 13.43
C GLN A 110 -16.96 3.74 14.39
N ARG A 111 -16.94 4.34 15.59
CA ARG A 111 -15.92 4.04 16.62
C ARG A 111 -15.97 2.58 17.07
N ILE A 112 -17.17 2.04 17.30
CA ILE A 112 -17.34 0.62 17.66
C ILE A 112 -16.77 -0.27 16.55
N VAL A 113 -17.11 0.00 15.29
CA VAL A 113 -16.58 -0.76 14.13
C VAL A 113 -15.06 -0.69 14.06
N ILE A 114 -14.46 0.50 14.22
CA ILE A 114 -13.00 0.68 14.22
C ILE A 114 -12.36 -0.17 15.32
N ILE A 115 -12.87 -0.09 16.54
CA ILE A 115 -12.32 -0.81 17.69
C ILE A 115 -12.51 -2.33 17.50
N THR A 116 -13.71 -2.77 17.15
CA THR A 116 -14.02 -4.21 16.99
C THR A 116 -13.18 -4.83 15.87
N LEU A 117 -13.17 -4.23 14.67
CA LEU A 117 -12.39 -4.75 13.55
C LEU A 117 -10.88 -4.66 13.81
N GLY A 118 -10.41 -3.59 14.46
CA GLY A 118 -9.02 -3.46 14.88
C GLY A 118 -8.63 -4.55 15.88
N THR A 119 -9.47 -4.80 16.90
CA THR A 119 -9.21 -5.85 17.89
C THR A 119 -9.23 -7.25 17.28
N ILE A 120 -10.22 -7.54 16.42
CA ILE A 120 -10.29 -8.82 15.70
C ILE A 120 -9.04 -9.01 14.84
N HIS A 121 -8.61 -7.97 14.13
CA HIS A 121 -7.42 -8.02 13.29
C HIS A 121 -6.16 -8.30 14.12
N VAL A 122 -5.94 -7.55 15.21
CA VAL A 122 -4.79 -7.73 16.10
C VAL A 122 -4.79 -9.15 16.71
N ALA A 123 -5.95 -9.63 17.20
CA ALA A 123 -6.06 -10.96 17.77
C ALA A 123 -5.76 -12.06 16.74
N LEU A 124 -6.33 -11.94 15.52
CA LEU A 124 -6.10 -12.90 14.43
C LEU A 124 -4.62 -12.93 14.02
N LEU A 125 -4.02 -11.76 13.79
CA LEU A 125 -2.61 -11.67 13.36
C LEU A 125 -1.65 -12.12 14.49
N SER A 126 -1.96 -11.82 15.75
CA SER A 126 -1.17 -12.31 16.88
C SER A 126 -1.23 -13.84 17.00
N LEU A 127 -2.40 -14.42 16.76
CA LEU A 127 -2.57 -15.89 16.75
C LEU A 127 -1.78 -16.52 15.58
N ILE A 128 -1.86 -15.95 14.38
CA ILE A 128 -1.10 -16.43 13.21
C ILE A 128 0.41 -16.29 13.46
N ALA A 129 0.85 -15.14 13.99
CA ALA A 129 2.26 -14.92 14.32
C ALA A 129 2.77 -15.91 15.37
N TRP A 130 1.99 -16.16 16.42
CA TRP A 130 2.33 -17.16 17.43
C TRP A 130 2.40 -18.57 16.84
N ALA A 131 1.42 -18.95 16.01
CA ALA A 131 1.43 -20.24 15.33
C ALA A 131 2.65 -20.39 14.39
N ALA A 132 2.99 -19.35 13.63
CA ALA A 132 4.15 -19.34 12.76
C ALA A 132 5.46 -19.59 13.54
N GLU A 133 5.65 -18.94 14.70
CA GLU A 133 6.81 -19.18 15.58
C GLU A 133 6.80 -20.57 16.20
N PHE A 134 5.64 -21.05 16.66
CA PHE A 134 5.50 -22.37 17.27
C PHE A 134 5.86 -23.49 16.28
N TYR A 135 5.37 -23.43 15.04
CA TYR A 135 5.68 -24.41 14.01
C TYR A 135 7.10 -24.26 13.45
N SER A 136 7.69 -23.06 13.46
CA SER A 136 9.09 -22.87 13.04
C SER A 136 10.10 -23.38 14.08
N GLY A 137 9.74 -23.40 15.36
CA GLY A 137 10.59 -23.91 16.47
C GLY A 137 10.51 -25.41 16.64
N GLY A 138 9.47 -26.06 16.14
CA GLY A 138 9.39 -27.52 16.05
C GLY A 138 10.10 -27.97 14.77
N THR A 139 10.96 -28.98 14.88
CA THR A 139 11.65 -29.65 13.76
C THR A 139 10.71 -30.37 12.77
N GLY A 140 9.47 -29.92 12.68
CA GLY A 140 8.57 -30.26 11.60
C GLY A 140 9.03 -29.51 10.36
N ASP A 141 9.67 -30.26 9.45
CA ASP A 141 9.78 -29.84 8.06
C ASP A 141 8.38 -29.38 7.62
N ILE A 142 8.12 -28.07 7.71
CA ILE A 142 7.15 -27.49 6.78
C ILE A 142 7.70 -27.96 5.46
N PRO A 143 6.98 -28.80 4.68
CA PRO A 143 7.52 -29.32 3.44
C PRO A 143 8.04 -28.09 2.74
N THR A 144 9.36 -27.96 2.66
CA THR A 144 10.04 -26.89 1.95
C THR A 144 9.53 -27.11 0.54
N SER A 145 8.40 -26.45 0.33
CA SER A 145 7.58 -26.60 -0.84
C SER A 145 8.50 -26.55 -2.01
N ALA A 146 8.41 -27.59 -2.82
CA ALA A 146 8.99 -27.74 -4.10
C ALA A 146 9.40 -26.36 -4.64
N HIS A 147 10.65 -26.25 -5.10
CA HIS A 147 11.13 -25.05 -5.78
C HIS A 147 10.02 -24.57 -6.71
N VAL A 148 9.24 -23.57 -6.26
CA VAL A 148 8.18 -23.02 -7.09
C VAL A 148 8.92 -22.38 -8.25
N ASN A 149 8.85 -23.05 -9.40
CA ASN A 149 9.52 -22.56 -10.60
C ASN A 149 8.77 -21.29 -11.01
N THR A 150 9.26 -20.14 -10.55
CA THR A 150 8.62 -18.86 -10.78
C THR A 150 9.07 -18.31 -12.13
N PRO A 151 8.17 -17.78 -12.97
CA PRO A 151 8.51 -17.32 -14.31
C PRO A 151 9.15 -15.91 -14.32
N TYR A 152 9.49 -15.33 -13.16
CA TYR A 152 9.99 -13.95 -13.11
C TYR A 152 11.31 -13.74 -13.85
N ALA A 153 12.22 -14.71 -13.79
CA ALA A 153 13.56 -14.56 -14.34
C ALA A 153 13.62 -14.84 -15.85
N HIS A 154 12.87 -15.81 -16.33
CA HIS A 154 13.01 -16.34 -17.70
C HIS A 154 11.68 -16.52 -18.44
N GLY A 155 10.55 -16.35 -17.75
CA GLY A 155 9.24 -16.52 -18.35
C GLY A 155 8.88 -15.39 -19.31
N SER A 156 8.06 -15.71 -20.29
CA SER A 156 7.43 -14.72 -21.17
C SER A 156 6.38 -13.91 -20.41
N PHE A 157 5.91 -12.83 -21.01
CA PHE A 157 4.80 -12.05 -20.46
C PHE A 157 3.56 -12.91 -20.21
N LEU A 158 3.23 -13.81 -21.13
CA LEU A 158 2.07 -14.70 -21.00
C LEU A 158 2.25 -15.71 -19.86
N ASP A 159 3.45 -16.25 -19.67
CA ASP A 159 3.75 -17.16 -18.56
C ASP A 159 3.49 -16.48 -17.20
N LEU A 160 3.83 -15.20 -17.07
CA LEU A 160 3.54 -14.41 -15.87
C LEU A 160 2.04 -14.17 -15.67
N VAL A 161 1.29 -13.89 -16.74
CA VAL A 161 -0.17 -13.74 -16.67
C VAL A 161 -0.81 -15.07 -16.21
N LEU A 162 -0.44 -16.18 -16.81
CA LEU A 162 -0.94 -17.51 -16.45
C LEU A 162 -0.55 -17.89 -15.01
N PHE A 163 0.69 -17.58 -14.62
CA PHE A 163 1.16 -17.82 -13.25
C PHE A 163 0.33 -17.04 -12.21
N ARG A 164 0.01 -15.76 -12.49
CA ARG A 164 -0.85 -14.95 -11.61
C ARG A 164 -2.27 -15.49 -11.54
N LEU A 165 -2.84 -15.92 -12.66
CA LEU A 165 -4.17 -16.52 -12.70
C LEU A 165 -4.22 -17.82 -11.89
N ASN A 166 -3.25 -18.72 -12.10
CA ASN A 166 -3.20 -20.00 -11.41
C ASN A 166 -2.95 -19.86 -9.89
N ASN A 167 -2.30 -18.78 -9.47
CA ASN A 167 -2.01 -18.48 -8.07
C ASN A 167 -2.85 -17.31 -7.51
N ALA A 168 -3.95 -16.94 -8.17
CA ALA A 168 -4.74 -15.76 -7.80
C ALA A 168 -5.25 -15.81 -6.35
N ALA A 169 -5.68 -16.98 -5.87
CA ALA A 169 -6.13 -17.15 -4.49
C ALA A 169 -5.03 -16.81 -3.48
N LEU A 170 -3.79 -17.26 -3.73
CA LEU A 170 -2.65 -16.98 -2.87
C LEU A 170 -2.29 -15.49 -2.89
N PHE A 171 -2.20 -14.87 -4.06
CA PHE A 171 -1.89 -13.44 -4.18
C PHE A 171 -2.99 -12.53 -3.59
N ARG A 172 -4.24 -13.01 -3.53
CA ARG A 172 -5.36 -12.26 -2.92
C ARG A 172 -5.56 -12.54 -1.44
N SER A 173 -4.94 -13.57 -0.90
CA SER A 173 -5.06 -13.93 0.52
C SER A 173 -4.66 -12.78 1.46
N GLU A 174 -3.62 -12.02 1.12
CA GLU A 174 -3.21 -10.84 1.89
C GLU A 174 -4.34 -9.80 1.98
N SER A 175 -5.01 -9.49 0.87
CA SER A 175 -6.10 -8.52 0.86
C SER A 175 -7.29 -8.96 1.73
N ILE A 176 -7.55 -10.25 1.80
CA ILE A 176 -8.58 -10.82 2.68
C ILE A 176 -8.14 -10.73 4.14
N LEU A 177 -6.90 -11.11 4.43
CA LEU A 177 -6.33 -11.10 5.77
C LEU A 177 -6.37 -9.70 6.40
N ILE A 178 -6.08 -8.66 5.62
CA ILE A 178 -6.04 -7.28 6.09
C ILE A 178 -7.36 -6.51 5.90
N ALA A 179 -8.43 -7.17 5.42
CA ALA A 179 -9.70 -6.49 5.15
C ALA A 179 -10.27 -5.76 6.38
N ALA A 180 -10.22 -6.38 7.55
CA ALA A 180 -10.66 -5.76 8.79
C ALA A 180 -9.83 -4.52 9.13
N LEU A 181 -8.50 -4.59 8.98
CA LEU A 181 -7.60 -3.45 9.17
C LEU A 181 -7.91 -2.33 8.20
N THR A 182 -8.05 -2.62 6.90
CA THR A 182 -8.28 -1.58 5.89
C THR A 182 -9.61 -0.88 6.12
N ILE A 183 -10.69 -1.58 6.48
CA ILE A 183 -11.97 -0.96 6.85
C ILE A 183 -11.81 -0.06 8.07
N ALA A 184 -11.12 -0.53 9.11
CA ALA A 184 -10.87 0.27 10.31
C ALA A 184 -10.04 1.54 10.00
N MET A 185 -8.99 1.42 9.18
CA MET A 185 -8.13 2.54 8.81
C MET A 185 -8.83 3.55 7.89
N PHE A 186 -9.69 3.10 6.95
CA PHE A 186 -10.52 4.03 6.16
C PHE A 186 -11.46 4.82 7.05
N LEU A 187 -12.18 4.15 7.97
CA LEU A 187 -13.06 4.84 8.93
C LEU A 187 -12.28 5.76 9.86
N LEU A 188 -11.08 5.35 10.30
CA LEU A 188 -10.22 6.21 11.09
C LEU A 188 -9.79 7.46 10.30
N GLY A 189 -9.45 7.32 9.02
CA GLY A 189 -9.17 8.44 8.12
C GLY A 189 -10.34 9.42 8.02
N VAL A 190 -11.57 8.92 7.87
CA VAL A 190 -12.80 9.72 7.93
C VAL A 190 -12.89 10.49 9.26
N ARG A 191 -12.71 9.79 10.38
CA ARG A 191 -12.82 10.41 11.73
C ARG A 191 -11.72 11.44 11.99
N LEU A 192 -10.51 11.22 11.52
CA LEU A 192 -9.41 12.18 11.63
C LEU A 192 -9.69 13.44 10.80
N TYR A 193 -10.25 13.29 9.59
CA TYR A 193 -10.66 14.42 8.78
C TYR A 193 -11.77 15.23 9.46
N GLU A 194 -12.83 14.57 9.93
CA GLU A 194 -13.94 15.23 10.66
C GLU A 194 -13.47 15.90 11.96
N ALA A 195 -12.43 15.34 12.62
CA ALA A 195 -11.80 15.96 13.79
C ALA A 195 -10.87 17.14 13.41
N GLY A 196 -10.79 17.49 12.13
CA GLY A 196 -10.05 18.65 11.64
C GLY A 196 -8.53 18.48 11.66
N VAL A 197 -7.98 17.27 11.54
CA VAL A 197 -6.52 17.00 11.63
C VAL A 197 -5.71 17.88 10.66
N PHE A 198 -6.31 18.27 9.53
CA PHE A 198 -5.68 19.13 8.51
C PHE A 198 -5.75 20.63 8.84
N ASN A 199 -6.55 21.04 9.82
CA ASN A 199 -6.67 22.44 10.21
C ASN A 199 -5.40 22.92 10.91
N PRO A 200 -4.92 24.14 10.65
CA PRO A 200 -3.73 24.70 11.32
C PRO A 200 -3.83 24.64 12.85
N GLU A 201 -5.00 24.85 13.40
CA GLU A 201 -5.28 24.92 14.83
C GLU A 201 -5.25 23.55 15.54
N ALA A 202 -5.37 22.45 14.80
CA ALA A 202 -5.43 21.08 15.36
C ALA A 202 -4.07 20.54 15.83
N THR A 203 -3.21 21.40 16.36
CA THR A 203 -1.84 21.05 16.82
C THR A 203 -1.85 20.00 17.93
N SER A 204 -2.83 20.04 18.84
CA SER A 204 -2.95 19.05 19.92
C SER A 204 -3.24 17.65 19.39
N LEU A 205 -4.13 17.52 18.40
CA LEU A 205 -4.44 16.24 17.76
C LEU A 205 -3.21 15.69 17.04
N ARG A 206 -2.53 16.53 16.24
CA ARG A 206 -1.31 16.13 15.53
C ARG A 206 -0.19 15.71 16.48
N LYS A 207 0.01 16.43 17.61
CA LYS A 207 0.98 16.03 18.65
C LYS A 207 0.68 14.65 19.22
N LYS A 208 -0.59 14.30 19.47
CA LYS A 208 -0.98 12.95 19.92
C LYS A 208 -0.64 11.89 18.89
N LEU A 209 -0.94 12.13 17.62
CA LEU A 209 -0.60 11.21 16.53
C LEU A 209 0.91 11.06 16.35
N LEU A 210 1.67 12.16 16.46
CA LEU A 210 3.13 12.14 16.43
C LEU A 210 3.70 11.33 17.59
N LEU A 211 3.15 11.47 18.79
CA LEU A 211 3.59 10.68 19.97
C LEU A 211 3.31 9.19 19.75
N ILE A 212 2.12 8.83 19.24
CA ILE A 212 1.79 7.44 18.90
C ILE A 212 2.82 6.89 17.90
N GLY A 213 3.12 7.62 16.82
CA GLY A 213 4.11 7.21 15.83
C GLY A 213 5.53 7.15 16.38
N ALA A 214 5.93 8.08 17.25
CA ALA A 214 7.24 8.09 17.88
C ALA A 214 7.47 6.90 18.82
N VAL A 215 6.41 6.40 19.47
CA VAL A 215 6.48 5.17 20.28
C VAL A 215 6.40 3.93 19.40
N ALA A 216 5.55 3.94 18.38
CA ALA A 216 5.38 2.80 17.49
C ALA A 216 6.59 2.54 16.59
N LEU A 217 7.25 3.57 16.07
CA LEU A 217 8.36 3.45 15.13
C LEU A 217 9.54 2.60 15.64
N PRO A 218 10.09 2.81 16.85
CA PRO A 218 11.17 1.96 17.35
C PRO A 218 10.73 0.50 17.55
N ILE A 219 9.50 0.26 17.99
CA ILE A 219 8.94 -1.10 18.13
C ILE A 219 8.82 -1.77 16.76
N ASP A 220 8.29 -1.07 15.79
CA ASP A 220 8.11 -1.46 14.41
C ASP A 220 9.46 -1.85 13.76
N LEU A 221 10.48 -1.00 13.91
CA LEU A 221 11.83 -1.29 13.41
C LEU A 221 12.48 -2.48 14.15
N ALA A 222 12.32 -2.57 15.47
CA ALA A 222 12.88 -3.67 16.25
C ALA A 222 12.28 -5.03 15.82
N LEU A 223 10.95 -5.10 15.63
CA LEU A 223 10.27 -6.32 15.17
C LEU A 223 10.71 -6.71 13.75
N GLY A 224 10.79 -5.74 12.83
CA GLY A 224 11.20 -5.99 11.44
C GLY A 224 12.67 -6.43 11.34
N ILE A 225 13.56 -5.83 12.14
CA ILE A 225 14.99 -6.18 12.18
C ILE A 225 15.21 -7.54 12.86
N ALA A 226 14.39 -7.94 13.83
CA ALA A 226 14.50 -9.25 14.45
C ALA A 226 14.40 -10.38 13.43
N GLY A 227 13.60 -10.23 12.38
CA GLY A 227 13.61 -11.08 11.19
C GLY A 227 12.87 -12.41 11.34
N ASN A 228 12.26 -12.70 12.48
CA ASN A 228 11.43 -13.88 12.68
C ASN A 228 10.10 -13.70 11.94
N THR A 229 9.58 -14.75 11.33
CA THR A 229 8.37 -14.69 10.50
C THR A 229 7.17 -14.10 11.25
N GLY A 230 6.92 -14.55 12.47
CA GLY A 230 5.82 -14.04 13.30
C GLY A 230 6.02 -12.58 13.69
N LEU A 231 7.25 -12.17 14.06
CA LEU A 231 7.54 -10.77 14.42
C LEU A 231 7.40 -9.83 13.22
N VAL A 232 7.80 -10.25 12.03
CA VAL A 232 7.62 -9.49 10.79
C VAL A 232 6.13 -9.34 10.44
N LEU A 233 5.29 -10.34 10.68
CA LEU A 233 3.84 -10.22 10.52
C LEU A 233 3.24 -9.20 11.49
N LEU A 234 3.68 -9.21 12.77
CA LEU A 234 3.25 -8.22 13.76
C LEU A 234 3.73 -6.81 13.42
N GLU A 235 4.98 -6.67 12.97
CA GLU A 235 5.50 -5.39 12.47
C GLU A 235 4.60 -4.85 11.36
N ARG A 236 4.42 -5.62 10.30
CA ARG A 236 3.78 -5.18 9.06
C ARG A 236 2.29 -4.85 9.22
N TYR A 237 1.57 -5.61 10.03
CA TYR A 237 0.10 -5.53 10.06
C TYR A 237 -0.49 -5.06 11.39
N VAL A 238 0.30 -5.06 12.48
CA VAL A 238 -0.18 -4.63 13.80
C VAL A 238 0.46 -3.32 14.24
N VAL A 239 1.79 -3.19 14.16
CA VAL A 239 2.50 -2.00 14.65
C VAL A 239 2.60 -0.90 13.59
N ALA A 240 2.86 -1.25 12.34
CA ALA A 240 2.99 -0.30 11.23
C ALA A 240 1.79 0.67 11.07
N PRO A 241 0.50 0.29 11.30
CA PRO A 241 -0.62 1.21 11.30
C PRO A 241 -0.49 2.37 12.28
N PHE A 242 0.08 2.16 13.47
CA PHE A 242 0.33 3.21 14.45
C PHE A 242 1.47 4.13 14.01
N THR A 243 2.53 3.57 13.44
CA THR A 243 3.60 4.33 12.80
C THR A 243 3.04 5.20 11.66
N ALA A 244 2.12 4.68 10.85
CA ALA A 244 1.46 5.41 9.78
C ALA A 244 0.64 6.61 10.26
N MET A 245 0.01 6.54 11.43
CA MET A 245 -0.69 7.70 12.04
C MET A 245 0.30 8.83 12.36
N GLY A 246 1.46 8.49 12.91
CA GLY A 246 2.53 9.45 13.16
C GLY A 246 3.09 10.06 11.86
N LEU A 247 3.30 9.24 10.82
CA LEU A 247 3.72 9.70 9.51
C LEU A 247 2.70 10.65 8.87
N LEU A 248 1.40 10.35 8.98
CA LEU A 248 0.35 11.25 8.51
C LEU A 248 0.46 12.63 9.18
N ALA A 249 0.58 12.66 10.51
CA ALA A 249 0.70 13.91 11.25
C ALA A 249 2.01 14.65 10.91
N LEU A 250 3.13 13.93 10.71
CA LEU A 250 4.41 14.50 10.30
C LEU A 250 4.30 15.15 8.90
N ILE A 251 3.67 14.47 7.95
CA ILE A 251 3.47 14.99 6.59
C ILE A 251 2.59 16.25 6.64
N ILE A 252 1.49 16.24 7.40
CA ILE A 252 0.63 17.42 7.54
C ILE A 252 1.42 18.60 8.13
N GLU A 253 2.17 18.37 9.20
CA GLU A 253 2.98 19.41 9.85
C GLU A 253 4.08 19.93 8.92
N ALA A 254 4.74 19.06 8.18
CA ALA A 254 5.72 19.46 7.17
C ALA A 254 5.10 20.31 6.05
N CYS A 255 3.93 19.93 5.54
CA CYS A 255 3.22 20.70 4.52
C CYS A 255 2.79 22.08 5.02
N GLN A 256 2.36 22.19 6.30
CA GLN A 256 1.98 23.46 6.90
C GLN A 256 3.18 24.39 7.16
N ARG A 257 4.32 23.85 7.59
CA ARG A 257 5.52 24.65 7.87
C ARG A 257 6.30 25.04 6.63
N LEU A 258 6.50 24.08 5.72
CA LEU A 258 7.33 24.29 4.52
C LEU A 258 6.56 24.99 3.38
N GLY A 259 5.23 24.96 3.44
CA GLY A 259 4.38 25.41 2.36
C GLY A 259 4.46 24.49 1.12
N THR A 260 3.50 24.65 0.22
CA THR A 260 3.44 23.87 -1.04
C THR A 260 3.97 24.64 -2.25
N THR A 261 4.42 25.89 -2.04
CA THR A 261 4.87 26.80 -3.11
C THR A 261 6.30 26.56 -3.57
N ASN A 262 7.12 25.89 -2.77
CA ASN A 262 8.48 25.51 -3.12
C ASN A 262 8.51 24.46 -4.24
N LEU A 263 9.69 24.29 -4.90
CA LEU A 263 9.84 23.37 -6.01
C LEU A 263 9.44 21.93 -5.65
N THR A 264 9.91 21.42 -4.52
CA THR A 264 9.60 20.07 -4.04
C THR A 264 8.10 19.88 -3.80
N GLY A 265 7.44 20.84 -3.14
CA GLY A 265 6.00 20.79 -2.90
C GLY A 265 5.19 20.72 -4.20
N ARG A 266 5.56 21.53 -5.21
CA ARG A 266 4.91 21.49 -6.54
C ARG A 266 5.13 20.18 -7.27
N LEU A 267 6.35 19.63 -7.24
CA LEU A 267 6.68 18.34 -7.86
C LEU A 267 5.85 17.20 -7.25
N LEU A 268 5.80 17.14 -5.93
CA LEU A 268 5.01 16.12 -5.20
C LEU A 268 3.49 16.30 -5.40
N GLN A 269 3.00 17.55 -5.43
CA GLN A 269 1.60 17.82 -5.71
C GLN A 269 1.19 17.32 -7.11
N ASN A 270 2.05 17.46 -8.10
CA ASN A 270 1.81 16.97 -9.44
C ASN A 270 1.76 15.42 -9.48
N VAL A 271 2.63 14.74 -8.75
CA VAL A 271 2.56 13.28 -8.58
C VAL A 271 1.24 12.90 -7.91
N GLY A 272 0.82 13.62 -6.86
CA GLY A 272 -0.47 13.37 -6.18
C GLY A 272 -1.67 13.55 -7.11
N ARG A 273 -1.64 14.53 -8.03
CA ARG A 273 -2.72 14.75 -9.01
C ARG A 273 -2.82 13.68 -10.08
N THR A 274 -1.76 12.91 -10.31
CA THR A 274 -1.64 11.82 -11.27
C THR A 274 -1.31 10.50 -10.56
N ALA A 275 -1.79 10.34 -9.31
CA ALA A 275 -1.35 9.27 -8.42
C ALA A 275 -1.62 7.87 -8.98
N LEU A 276 -2.79 7.64 -9.60
CA LEU A 276 -3.14 6.35 -10.18
C LEU A 276 -2.29 6.04 -11.41
N SER A 277 -2.12 7.02 -12.31
CA SER A 277 -1.23 6.90 -13.46
C SER A 277 0.22 6.61 -13.04
N CYS A 278 0.70 7.30 -12.00
CA CYS A 278 2.03 7.08 -11.43
C CYS A 278 2.17 5.69 -10.80
N TYR A 279 1.14 5.21 -10.12
CA TYR A 279 1.11 3.87 -9.51
C TYR A 279 1.22 2.76 -10.56
N LEU A 280 0.44 2.85 -11.63
CA LEU A 280 0.51 1.87 -12.74
C LEU A 280 1.85 1.95 -13.48
N LEU A 281 2.34 3.17 -13.74
CA LEU A 281 3.61 3.40 -14.42
C LEU A 281 4.79 2.83 -13.64
N GLN A 282 4.87 3.03 -12.31
CA GLN A 282 5.96 2.49 -11.51
C GLN A 282 6.00 0.95 -11.51
N ASN A 283 4.84 0.31 -11.46
CA ASN A 283 4.74 -1.15 -11.51
C ASN A 283 5.14 -1.68 -12.90
N LEU A 284 4.66 -1.03 -13.96
CA LEU A 284 5.04 -1.36 -15.33
C LEU A 284 6.54 -1.21 -15.56
N LEU A 285 7.14 -0.09 -15.15
CA LEU A 285 8.59 0.14 -15.25
C LEU A 285 9.38 -0.89 -14.45
N GLY A 286 8.91 -1.27 -13.25
CA GLY A 286 9.50 -2.33 -12.45
C GLY A 286 9.50 -3.67 -13.18
N GLY A 287 8.37 -4.06 -13.77
CA GLY A 287 8.28 -5.29 -14.57
C GLY A 287 9.16 -5.27 -15.82
N ILE A 288 9.15 -4.17 -16.59
CA ILE A 288 9.98 -4.01 -17.79
C ILE A 288 11.48 -4.09 -17.44
N LEU A 289 11.91 -3.44 -16.36
CA LEU A 289 13.33 -3.43 -16.02
C LEU A 289 13.81 -4.77 -15.47
N PHE A 290 13.06 -5.40 -14.57
CA PHE A 290 13.57 -6.53 -13.81
C PHE A 290 13.12 -7.89 -14.30
N TYR A 291 11.90 -8.05 -14.82
CA TYR A 291 11.39 -9.37 -15.23
C TYR A 291 11.95 -9.84 -16.58
N GLY A 292 11.97 -11.16 -16.78
CA GLY A 292 12.56 -11.83 -17.95
C GLY A 292 11.91 -11.45 -19.29
N TRP A 293 10.62 -11.07 -19.29
CA TRP A 293 9.95 -10.59 -20.50
C TRP A 293 10.36 -9.17 -20.94
N GLY A 294 11.03 -8.43 -20.06
CA GLY A 294 11.59 -7.11 -20.37
C GLY A 294 13.11 -7.16 -20.49
N PHE A 295 13.81 -6.35 -19.71
CA PHE A 295 15.29 -6.34 -19.71
C PHE A 295 15.93 -7.47 -18.88
N GLY A 296 15.16 -8.19 -18.06
CA GLY A 296 15.65 -9.33 -17.30
C GLY A 296 16.72 -9.01 -16.25
N LEU A 297 16.80 -7.76 -15.77
CA LEU A 297 17.84 -7.34 -14.83
C LEU A 297 17.86 -8.18 -13.54
N VAL A 298 16.75 -8.81 -13.19
CA VAL A 298 16.69 -9.70 -12.02
C VAL A 298 17.78 -10.78 -12.05
N ASN A 299 18.15 -11.29 -13.22
CA ASN A 299 19.19 -12.31 -13.37
C ASN A 299 20.61 -11.79 -13.11
N HIS A 300 20.83 -10.50 -13.30
CA HIS A 300 22.17 -9.89 -13.22
C HIS A 300 22.44 -9.21 -11.87
N VAL A 301 21.40 -8.93 -11.07
CA VAL A 301 21.54 -8.14 -9.84
C VAL A 301 21.61 -8.98 -8.57
N GLN A 302 21.51 -10.30 -8.63
CA GLN A 302 21.41 -11.14 -7.42
C GLN A 302 22.63 -10.99 -6.48
N SER A 303 23.85 -10.84 -7.01
CA SER A 303 25.08 -10.66 -6.22
C SER A 303 25.16 -9.30 -5.52
N TRP A 304 24.46 -8.27 -6.03
CA TRP A 304 24.44 -6.92 -5.48
C TRP A 304 23.00 -6.37 -5.36
N ARG A 305 22.07 -7.25 -4.98
CA ARG A 305 20.63 -7.00 -4.96
C ARG A 305 20.22 -5.76 -4.18
N ILE A 306 20.84 -5.49 -3.01
CA ILE A 306 20.52 -4.33 -2.17
C ILE A 306 20.83 -3.01 -2.91
N PRO A 307 22.05 -2.75 -3.42
CA PRO A 307 22.31 -1.57 -4.22
C PRO A 307 21.41 -1.46 -5.47
N ALA A 308 21.16 -2.57 -6.14
CA ALA A 308 20.28 -2.61 -7.31
C ALA A 308 18.83 -2.21 -6.97
N THR A 309 18.32 -2.68 -5.83
CA THR A 309 16.99 -2.29 -5.33
C THR A 309 16.92 -0.80 -5.06
N MET A 310 17.91 -0.22 -4.41
CA MET A 310 17.98 1.20 -4.11
C MET A 310 18.09 2.05 -5.39
N LEU A 311 18.97 1.64 -6.30
CA LEU A 311 19.14 2.32 -7.59
C LEU A 311 17.84 2.26 -8.41
N GLY A 312 17.23 1.07 -8.50
CA GLY A 312 15.94 0.88 -9.18
C GLY A 312 14.83 1.77 -8.60
N TYR A 313 14.79 1.88 -7.26
CA TYR A 313 13.85 2.78 -6.60
C TYR A 313 14.08 4.25 -6.99
N ILE A 314 15.32 4.71 -6.94
CA ILE A 314 15.67 6.10 -7.29
C ILE A 314 15.33 6.40 -8.77
N VAL A 315 15.71 5.50 -9.69
CA VAL A 315 15.48 5.67 -11.13
C VAL A 315 13.97 5.71 -11.42
N ILE A 316 13.20 4.78 -10.87
CA ILE A 316 11.74 4.73 -11.10
C ILE A 316 11.04 5.92 -10.43
N ALA A 317 11.44 6.30 -9.21
CA ALA A 317 10.89 7.47 -8.54
C ALA A 317 11.15 8.75 -9.35
N ALA A 318 12.37 8.93 -9.87
CA ALA A 318 12.71 10.05 -10.74
C ALA A 318 11.89 10.04 -12.05
N ALA A 319 11.74 8.87 -12.68
CA ALA A 319 10.93 8.70 -13.89
C ALA A 319 9.45 9.06 -13.66
N VAL A 320 8.87 8.61 -12.53
CA VAL A 320 7.49 8.92 -12.13
C VAL A 320 7.30 10.42 -11.88
N VAL A 321 8.23 11.05 -11.13
CA VAL A 321 8.19 12.50 -10.88
C VAL A 321 8.32 13.26 -12.18
N MET A 322 9.25 12.86 -13.03
CA MET A 322 9.44 13.49 -14.36
C MET A 322 8.19 13.35 -15.23
N PHE A 323 7.62 12.14 -15.32
CA PHE A 323 6.38 11.88 -16.05
C PHE A 323 5.24 12.78 -15.56
N ALA A 324 4.96 12.79 -14.26
CA ALA A 324 3.87 13.59 -13.69
C ALA A 324 4.02 15.08 -14.02
N ASN A 325 5.23 15.61 -13.89
CA ASN A 325 5.50 17.03 -14.11
C ASN A 325 5.51 17.43 -15.59
N LEU A 326 6.04 16.58 -16.47
CA LEU A 326 6.00 16.82 -17.91
C LEU A 326 4.58 16.69 -18.48
N TRP A 327 3.86 15.65 -18.05
CA TRP A 327 2.49 15.42 -18.49
C TRP A 327 1.56 16.58 -18.11
N LEU A 328 1.62 17.05 -16.85
CA LEU A 328 0.78 18.14 -16.37
C LEU A 328 1.13 19.52 -16.93
N ARG A 329 2.24 19.66 -17.67
CA ARG A 329 2.49 20.88 -18.47
C ARG A 329 1.52 21.00 -19.65
N ARG A 330 1.01 19.89 -20.15
CA ARG A 330 0.19 19.83 -21.36
C ARG A 330 -1.27 19.42 -21.08
N PHE A 331 -1.51 18.67 -20.01
CA PHE A 331 -2.81 18.14 -19.63
C PHE A 331 -3.16 18.53 -18.20
N SER A 332 -4.45 18.64 -17.89
CA SER A 332 -4.93 19.03 -16.54
C SER A 332 -5.02 17.87 -15.55
N THR A 333 -5.04 16.63 -16.05
CA THR A 333 -5.20 15.40 -15.25
C THR A 333 -4.33 14.30 -15.85
N GLY A 334 -3.97 13.28 -15.04
CA GLY A 334 -3.24 12.12 -15.54
C GLY A 334 -4.03 11.31 -16.58
N PRO A 335 -3.36 10.47 -17.39
CA PRO A 335 -4.02 9.71 -18.47
C PRO A 335 -5.08 8.76 -17.94
N VAL A 336 -4.81 8.01 -16.86
CA VAL A 336 -5.76 7.07 -16.26
C VAL A 336 -6.88 7.83 -15.56
N GLU A 337 -6.56 8.90 -14.84
CA GLU A 337 -7.54 9.78 -14.19
C GLU A 337 -8.47 10.46 -15.22
N TRP A 338 -7.94 10.82 -16.38
CA TRP A 338 -8.72 11.35 -17.49
C TRP A 338 -9.70 10.31 -18.04
N LEU A 339 -9.22 9.07 -18.28
CA LEU A 339 -10.04 7.96 -18.72
C LEU A 339 -11.18 7.70 -17.73
N TRP A 340 -10.88 7.71 -16.43
CA TRP A 340 -11.88 7.56 -15.37
C TRP A 340 -12.95 8.65 -15.41
N LYS A 341 -12.55 9.92 -15.56
CA LYS A 341 -13.51 11.00 -15.68
C LYS A 341 -14.46 10.77 -16.86
N LYS A 342 -13.91 10.34 -18.00
CA LYS A 342 -14.71 10.07 -19.20
C LYS A 342 -15.67 8.87 -19.01
N MET A 343 -15.19 7.78 -18.41
CA MET A 343 -15.99 6.56 -18.20
C MET A 343 -17.04 6.74 -17.08
N ALA A 344 -16.72 7.46 -16.05
CA ALA A 344 -17.64 7.70 -14.95
C ALA A 344 -18.65 8.83 -15.23
N GLN A 345 -18.50 9.56 -16.32
CA GLN A 345 -19.26 10.80 -16.62
C GLN A 345 -19.26 11.79 -15.45
N LEU A 346 -18.06 12.00 -14.92
CA LEU A 346 -17.82 12.81 -13.70
C LEU A 346 -17.34 14.21 -14.05
#